data_92e488e3afdead644578c0567b431cf5
#
_entry.id   92e488e3afdead644578c0567b431cf5
#
_cell.length_a   1.000
_cell.length_b   1.000
_cell.length_c   1.000
_cell.angle_alpha   90.00
_cell.angle_beta   90.00
_cell.angle_gamma   90.00
#
_symmetry.space_group_name_H-M   'P 1'
#
loop_
_entity.id
_entity.type
_entity.pdbx_description
1 polymer ?
#
loop_
_entity_poly.entity_id
_entity_poly.type
_entity_poly.pdbx_seq_one_letter_code
_entity_poly.pdbx_strand_id
1 'polypeptide(L)'
;DLVVSNPPYFSLGSGGSGGPTRSEEHCALEELCAAAARLVRNGGRFALCHRPERLTDVVCTLRASGLEPKRLKLVSHGPGHPPSLLLVEGVRQGRPGLTIEG
;
A
#
# COMPACT_ATOMS: atom_id res chain seq x y z
N ASP A 1 -3.26 14.88 -8.99
CA ASP A 1 -1.97 14.44 -8.48
C ASP A 1 -1.97 12.98 -8.15
N LEU A 2 -0.94 12.30 -8.60
CA LEU A 2 -0.75 10.90 -8.28
C LEU A 2 0.68 10.70 -7.79
N VAL A 3 0.81 10.12 -6.62
CA VAL A 3 2.11 9.75 -6.08
C VAL A 3 2.14 8.24 -5.97
N VAL A 4 3.23 7.61 -6.40
CA VAL A 4 3.36 6.16 -6.39
C VAL A 4 4.54 5.78 -5.54
N SER A 5 4.39 4.74 -4.74
CA SER A 5 5.46 4.23 -3.92
C SER A 5 5.62 2.73 -4.08
N ASN A 6 6.87 2.29 -4.11
CA ASN A 6 7.22 0.89 -4.17
C ASN A 6 8.19 0.63 -3.02
N PRO A 7 7.68 0.27 -1.85
CA PRO A 7 8.53 0.16 -0.66
C PRO A 7 9.64 -0.87 -0.80
N PRO A 8 10.77 -0.61 -0.17
CA PRO A 8 11.94 -1.47 -0.31
C PRO A 8 11.82 -2.87 0.30
N TYR A 9 10.83 -3.10 1.16
CA TYR A 9 10.69 -4.45 1.71
C TYR A 9 10.11 -5.43 0.69
N PHE A 10 9.90 -4.99 -0.52
CA PHE A 10 9.66 -5.89 -1.64
C PHE A 10 10.94 -6.34 -2.28
N SER A 11 12.07 -6.05 -1.73
CA SER A 11 13.33 -6.48 -2.28
C SER A 11 13.36 -7.97 -2.34
N LEU A 12 13.04 -8.45 -3.47
CA LEU A 12 12.97 -9.86 -3.66
C LEU A 12 14.33 -10.45 -3.75
N GLY A 13 14.44 -11.64 -3.38
CA GLY A 13 15.66 -12.34 -3.51
C GLY A 13 16.60 -12.05 -2.41
N SER A 14 16.33 -11.11 -1.64
CA SER A 14 17.20 -10.93 -0.52
C SER A 14 17.03 -12.05 0.45
N GLY A 15 16.22 -12.97 0.23
CA GLY A 15 16.02 -14.11 1.05
C GLY A 15 16.88 -14.27 2.25
N GLY A 16 17.62 -13.34 2.51
CA GLY A 16 18.50 -13.42 3.63
C GLY A 16 17.81 -13.14 4.92
N SER A 17 18.45 -13.55 5.92
CA SER A 17 18.08 -13.19 7.25
C SER A 17 18.44 -11.74 7.40
N GLY A 18 17.66 -10.89 7.68
CA GLY A 18 18.01 -9.49 7.82
C GLY A 18 16.96 -8.60 7.23
N GLY A 19 15.86 -9.17 6.79
CA GLY A 19 14.76 -8.37 6.37
C GLY A 19 14.15 -7.67 7.57
N PRO A 20 13.38 -6.61 7.34
CA PRO A 20 12.75 -5.88 8.43
C PRO A 20 11.76 -6.76 9.18
N THR A 21 11.64 -6.53 10.47
CA THR A 21 10.64 -7.20 11.29
C THR A 21 9.26 -6.66 10.94
N ARG A 22 8.22 -7.33 11.43
CA ARG A 22 6.86 -6.85 11.24
C ARG A 22 6.68 -5.44 11.81
N SER A 23 7.24 -5.20 12.99
CA SER A 23 7.13 -3.89 13.62
C SER A 23 7.81 -2.82 12.78
N GLU A 24 8.98 -3.14 12.23
CA GLU A 24 9.70 -2.20 11.39
C GLU A 24 8.94 -1.90 10.11
N GLU A 25 8.34 -2.93 9.50
CA GLU A 25 7.54 -2.73 8.31
C GLU A 25 6.34 -1.84 8.59
N HIS A 26 5.70 -2.05 9.73
CA HIS A 26 4.53 -1.27 10.08
C HIS A 26 4.90 0.20 10.34
N CYS A 27 5.99 0.45 11.04
CA CYS A 27 6.45 1.81 11.26
C CYS A 27 6.82 2.50 9.97
N ALA A 28 7.50 1.78 9.09
CA ALA A 28 7.88 2.34 7.78
C ALA A 28 6.64 2.68 6.96
N LEU A 29 5.63 1.83 7.02
CA LEU A 29 4.38 2.06 6.31
C LEU A 29 3.67 3.30 6.86
N GLU A 30 3.61 3.45 8.18
CA GLU A 30 2.99 4.62 8.78
C GLU A 30 3.72 5.90 8.38
N GLU A 31 5.04 5.89 8.40
CA GLU A 31 5.83 7.04 8.02
C GLU A 31 5.63 7.39 6.56
N LEU A 32 5.60 6.38 5.70
CA LEU A 32 5.39 6.58 4.28
C LEU A 32 4.03 7.21 4.01
N CYS A 33 2.98 6.68 4.63
CA CYS A 33 1.63 7.19 4.42
C CYS A 33 1.48 8.61 4.97
N ALA A 34 2.10 8.89 6.11
CA ALA A 34 2.07 10.24 6.68
C ALA A 34 2.77 11.23 5.75
N ALA A 35 3.91 10.84 5.20
CA ALA A 35 4.64 11.70 4.26
C ALA A 35 3.82 11.92 2.99
N ALA A 36 3.21 10.87 2.48
CA ALA A 36 2.39 10.97 1.28
C ALA A 36 1.20 11.90 1.52
N ALA A 37 0.59 11.81 2.69
CA ALA A 37 -0.55 12.67 3.01
C ALA A 37 -0.18 14.15 3.02
N ARG A 38 1.07 14.45 3.35
CA ARG A 38 1.54 15.84 3.32
C ARG A 38 1.84 16.33 1.91
N LEU A 39 2.19 15.40 1.01
CA LEU A 39 2.57 15.76 -0.35
C LEU A 39 1.39 15.76 -1.32
N VAL A 40 0.38 14.97 -1.03
CA VAL A 40 -0.77 14.81 -1.92
C VAL A 40 -1.81 15.87 -1.59
N ARG A 41 -2.33 16.54 -2.60
CA ARG A 41 -3.40 17.53 -2.40
C ARG A 41 -4.70 16.84 -2.00
N ASN A 42 -5.62 17.61 -1.45
CA ASN A 42 -6.97 17.10 -1.24
C ASN A 42 -7.54 16.66 -2.59
N GLY A 43 -8.07 15.45 -2.62
CA GLY A 43 -8.57 14.88 -3.87
C GLY A 43 -7.48 14.22 -4.70
N GLY A 44 -6.22 14.42 -4.36
CA GLY A 44 -5.13 13.75 -5.05
C GLY A 44 -5.02 12.29 -4.65
N ARG A 45 -4.21 11.54 -5.36
CA ARG A 45 -4.11 10.09 -5.17
C ARG A 45 -2.71 9.65 -4.82
N PHE A 46 -2.66 8.60 -4.02
CA PHE A 46 -1.40 7.96 -3.66
C PHE A 46 -1.55 6.47 -3.90
N ALA A 47 -0.70 5.92 -4.74
CA ALA A 47 -0.72 4.49 -5.05
C ALA A 47 0.45 3.82 -4.36
N LEU A 48 0.20 2.65 -3.81
CA LEU A 48 1.17 1.93 -2.99
C LEU A 48 1.13 0.46 -3.35
N CYS A 49 2.32 -0.14 -3.50
CA CYS A 49 2.46 -1.58 -3.68
C CYS A 49 2.91 -2.20 -2.38
N HIS A 50 2.41 -3.38 -2.09
CA HIS A 50 2.80 -4.07 -0.87
C HIS A 50 2.55 -5.56 -1.02
N ARG A 51 2.95 -6.31 -0.01
CA ARG A 51 2.67 -7.74 0.02
C ARG A 51 1.20 -7.97 0.33
N PRO A 52 0.54 -8.93 -0.32
CA PRO A 52 -0.89 -9.15 -0.11
C PRO A 52 -1.26 -9.46 1.33
N GLU A 53 -0.41 -10.15 2.07
CA GLU A 53 -0.71 -10.51 3.45
C GLU A 53 -0.76 -9.29 4.38
N ARG A 54 -0.30 -8.14 3.90
CA ARG A 54 -0.34 -6.91 4.69
C ARG A 54 -1.50 -6.00 4.29
N LEU A 55 -2.47 -6.54 3.59
CA LEU A 55 -3.61 -5.76 3.12
C LEU A 55 -4.29 -4.96 4.22
N THR A 56 -4.58 -5.59 5.33
CA THR A 56 -5.28 -4.92 6.41
C THR A 56 -4.45 -3.75 6.96
N ASP A 57 -3.14 -3.98 7.13
CA ASP A 57 -2.27 -2.91 7.62
C ASP A 57 -2.23 -1.75 6.65
N VAL A 58 -2.16 -2.04 5.35
CA VAL A 58 -2.09 -1.00 4.33
C VAL A 58 -3.35 -0.14 4.32
N VAL A 59 -4.53 -0.77 4.26
CA VAL A 59 -5.76 0.01 4.19
C VAL A 59 -6.02 0.78 5.49
N CYS A 60 -5.71 0.19 6.64
CA CYS A 60 -5.89 0.88 7.91
C CYS A 60 -4.96 2.07 8.02
N THR A 61 -3.70 1.91 7.63
CA THR A 61 -2.72 2.97 7.72
C THR A 61 -3.06 4.10 6.76
N LEU A 62 -3.49 3.77 5.54
CA LEU A 62 -3.89 4.78 4.58
C LEU A 62 -5.05 5.61 5.14
N ARG A 63 -6.07 4.94 5.66
CA ARG A 63 -7.23 5.64 6.22
C ARG A 63 -6.82 6.53 7.39
N ALA A 64 -5.98 6.02 8.27
CA ALA A 64 -5.53 6.78 9.42
C ALA A 64 -4.71 8.01 9.03
N SER A 65 -4.09 7.98 7.86
CA SER A 65 -3.30 9.09 7.36
C SER A 65 -4.12 10.10 6.54
N GLY A 66 -5.40 9.84 6.37
CA GLY A 66 -6.25 10.73 5.56
C GLY A 66 -6.26 10.38 4.09
N LEU A 67 -5.76 9.20 3.74
CA LEU A 67 -5.74 8.73 2.36
C LEU A 67 -6.72 7.56 2.26
N GLU A 68 -7.96 7.87 2.02
CA GLU A 68 -9.00 6.84 2.00
C GLU A 68 -8.76 5.85 0.86
N PRO A 69 -8.63 4.54 1.14
CA PRO A 69 -8.44 3.55 0.08
C PRO A 69 -9.65 3.51 -0.84
N LYS A 70 -9.42 3.71 -2.12
CA LYS A 70 -10.52 3.78 -3.09
C LYS A 70 -10.45 2.67 -4.13
N ARG A 71 -9.26 2.17 -4.42
CA ARG A 71 -9.09 1.09 -5.39
C ARG A 71 -8.06 0.11 -4.88
N LEU A 72 -8.33 -1.17 -5.12
CA LEU A 72 -7.45 -2.25 -4.69
C LEU A 72 -7.38 -3.30 -5.77
N LYS A 73 -6.19 -3.78 -6.06
CA LYS A 73 -5.99 -4.84 -7.03
C LYS A 73 -4.95 -5.82 -6.51
N LEU A 74 -5.23 -7.10 -6.69
CA LEU A 74 -4.28 -8.16 -6.37
C LEU A 74 -3.72 -8.69 -7.68
N VAL A 75 -2.41 -8.79 -7.75
CA VAL A 75 -1.73 -9.26 -8.95
C VAL A 75 -1.06 -10.59 -8.64
N SER A 76 -1.20 -11.55 -9.55
CA SER A 76 -0.55 -12.85 -9.40
C SER A 76 0.29 -13.12 -10.63
N HIS A 77 1.15 -14.16 -10.54
CA HIS A 77 2.00 -14.52 -11.65
C HIS A 77 1.23 -15.16 -12.80
N GLY A 78 0.01 -15.62 -12.55
CA GLY A 78 -0.80 -16.22 -13.60
C GLY A 78 -1.93 -17.04 -12.99
N PRO A 79 -2.79 -17.61 -13.83
CA PRO A 79 -3.92 -18.40 -13.34
C PRO A 79 -3.43 -19.54 -12.45
N GLY A 80 -4.13 -19.76 -11.37
CA GLY A 80 -3.79 -20.83 -10.44
C GLY A 80 -2.72 -20.47 -9.42
N HIS A 81 -2.15 -19.27 -9.50
CA HIS A 81 -1.16 -18.84 -8.53
C HIS A 81 -1.80 -17.89 -7.53
N PRO A 82 -1.38 -17.94 -6.27
CA PRO A 82 -1.88 -16.98 -5.29
C PRO A 82 -1.39 -15.58 -5.62
N PRO A 83 -2.07 -14.54 -5.11
CA PRO A 83 -1.61 -13.17 -5.33
C PRO A 83 -0.21 -12.97 -4.77
N SER A 84 0.62 -12.27 -5.53
CA SER A 84 1.99 -11.97 -5.12
C SER A 84 2.20 -10.49 -4.85
N LEU A 85 1.28 -9.63 -5.28
CA LEU A 85 1.42 -8.19 -5.16
C LEU A 85 0.08 -7.56 -4.88
N LEU A 86 0.09 -6.59 -3.99
CA LEU A 86 -1.08 -5.80 -3.65
C LEU A 86 -0.86 -4.38 -4.14
N LEU A 87 -1.83 -3.86 -4.88
CA LEU A 87 -1.82 -2.47 -5.30
C LEU A 87 -3.02 -1.78 -4.66
N VAL A 88 -2.77 -0.67 -3.97
CA VAL A 88 -3.84 0.09 -3.34
C VAL A 88 -3.67 1.56 -3.70
N GLU A 89 -4.75 2.19 -4.09
CA GLU A 89 -4.77 3.62 -4.37
C GLU A 89 -5.67 4.30 -3.35
N GLY A 90 -5.12 5.29 -2.66
CA GLY A 90 -5.86 6.10 -1.71
C GLY A 90 -6.07 7.49 -2.25
N VAL A 91 -7.15 8.13 -1.83
CA VAL A 91 -7.47 9.49 -2.23
C VAL A 91 -7.48 10.35 -0.98
N ARG A 92 -6.72 11.44 -1.00
CA ARG A 92 -6.66 12.31 0.16
C ARG A 92 -8.01 12.99 0.39
N GLN A 93 -8.54 12.87 1.60
CA GLN A 93 -9.86 13.37 1.97
C GLN A 93 -10.97 12.70 1.16
N GLY A 94 -10.72 11.50 0.65
CA GLY A 94 -11.71 10.78 -0.11
C GLY A 94 -12.84 10.25 0.75
N ARG A 95 -13.97 9.98 0.12
CA ARG A 95 -15.10 9.40 0.81
C ARG A 95 -14.93 7.89 0.91
N PRO A 96 -15.52 7.27 1.93
CA PRO A 96 -15.45 5.82 2.05
C PRO A 96 -16.03 5.12 0.81
N GLY A 97 -15.51 3.97 0.53
CA GLY A 97 -15.98 3.15 -0.59
C GLY A 97 -14.82 2.62 -1.39
N LEU A 98 -14.54 1.34 -1.26
CA LEU A 98 -13.41 0.69 -1.90
C LEU A 98 -13.88 -0.14 -3.07
N THR A 99 -13.23 0.02 -4.23
CA THR A 99 -13.49 -0.82 -5.38
C THR A 99 -12.36 -1.84 -5.49
N ILE A 100 -12.72 -3.10 -5.57
CA ILE A 100 -11.75 -4.18 -5.72
C ILE A 100 -11.76 -4.62 -7.17
N GLU A 101 -10.61 -4.49 -7.82
CA GLU A 101 -10.48 -4.86 -9.23
C GLU A 101 -9.98 -6.29 -9.35
N GLY A 102 -10.53 -7.01 -10.28
CA GLY A 102 -10.19 -8.39 -10.50
C GLY A 102 -9.03 -8.61 -11.45
#